data_ea9ddefb3e8cc74d1a03d7f49083f2d3
#
_entry.id   ea9ddefb3e8cc74d1a03d7f49083f2d3
#
_cell.length_a   1.000
_cell.length_b   1.000
_cell.length_c   1.000
_cell.angle_alpha   90.00
_cell.angle_beta   90.00
_cell.angle_gamma   90.00
#
_symmetry.space_group_name_H-M   'P 1'
#
loop_
_entity.id
_entity.type
_entity.pdbx_description
1 polymer ?
#
loop_
_entity_poly.entity_id
_entity_poly.type
_entity_poly.pdbx_seq_one_letter_code
_entity_poly.pdbx_strand_id
1 'polypeptide(L)'
;WVQGDLYRRRIDIVGFVNGIPLLFIECKNIHKDLKNAYEKNFSDYKDTIPHFFNHNAIIMLANGDKAKIGSITSGFDHFHEWKRLSESDPGVVSMETLLKGVCNKHNFIDIFENFIVFDDSTGKQIKILVKNHQYLGVNQVITALTDPQRQKGKLGVFWHTQSSGKSYSMVFFTSKVHRKIGGNYTFLICTDREDLDTQIYKTFAGCGVADNDK
;
A
#
# COMPACT_ATOMS: atom_id res chain seq x y z
N TRP A 1 18.99 16.71 7.27
CA TRP A 1 18.88 16.72 8.73
C TRP A 1 17.50 17.20 9.15
N VAL A 2 16.89 16.50 10.11
CA VAL A 2 15.60 16.85 10.70
C VAL A 2 15.81 17.10 12.19
N GLN A 3 15.31 18.23 12.68
CA GLN A 3 15.40 18.61 14.09
C GLN A 3 14.15 18.11 14.82
N GLY A 4 14.33 17.28 15.82
CA GLY A 4 13.33 16.92 16.81
C GLY A 4 13.48 17.77 18.08
N ASP A 5 12.68 17.48 19.09
CA ASP A 5 12.72 18.24 20.36
C ASP A 5 14.07 18.16 21.07
N LEU A 6 14.61 16.95 21.15
CA LEU A 6 15.89 16.70 21.83
C LEU A 6 17.01 16.24 20.88
N TYR A 7 16.66 15.68 19.72
CA TYR A 7 17.61 15.02 18.84
C TYR A 7 17.52 15.57 17.43
N ARG A 8 18.68 15.58 16.75
CA ARG A 8 18.79 15.86 15.31
C ARG A 8 19.12 14.57 14.58
N ARG A 9 18.36 14.26 13.54
CA ARG A 9 18.52 13.02 12.76
C ARG A 9 18.87 13.31 11.32
N ARG A 10 19.75 12.48 10.77
CA ARG A 10 20.08 12.50 9.35
C ARG A 10 19.37 11.36 8.66
N ILE A 11 18.34 11.69 7.91
CA ILE A 11 17.63 10.73 7.05
C ILE A 11 18.45 10.49 5.79
N ASP A 12 18.48 9.26 5.27
CA ASP A 12 19.25 8.93 4.08
C ASP A 12 18.64 9.54 2.82
N ILE A 13 17.38 9.24 2.51
CA ILE A 13 16.69 9.76 1.33
C ILE A 13 15.25 10.12 1.67
N VAL A 14 14.80 11.27 1.16
CA VAL A 14 13.42 11.73 1.26
C VAL A 14 12.89 12.09 -0.12
N GLY A 15 11.77 11.50 -0.50
CA GLY A 15 11.05 11.89 -1.71
C GLY A 15 9.95 12.91 -1.42
N PHE A 16 9.98 14.01 -2.16
CA PHE A 16 9.02 15.10 -2.03
C PHE A 16 8.09 15.15 -3.25
N VAL A 17 6.82 15.42 -3.00
CA VAL A 17 5.85 15.80 -4.03
C VAL A 17 5.26 17.15 -3.64
N ASN A 18 5.43 18.14 -4.47
CA ASN A 18 5.00 19.53 -4.19
C ASN A 18 5.45 20.06 -2.82
N GLY A 19 6.67 19.73 -2.41
CA GLY A 19 7.23 20.15 -1.12
C GLY A 19 6.80 19.29 0.08
N ILE A 20 5.92 18.32 -0.09
CA ILE A 20 5.46 17.43 0.98
C ILE A 20 6.33 16.16 1.02
N PRO A 21 6.93 15.78 2.17
CA PRO A 21 7.78 14.59 2.29
C PRO A 21 6.93 13.31 2.34
N LEU A 22 6.61 12.74 1.19
CA LEU A 22 5.74 11.56 1.09
C LEU A 22 6.48 10.23 1.16
N LEU A 23 7.75 10.19 0.72
CA LEU A 23 8.54 8.96 0.70
C LEU A 23 9.75 9.10 1.63
N PHE A 24 9.88 8.13 2.53
CA PHE A 24 11.07 7.96 3.38
C PHE A 24 11.81 6.70 2.96
N ILE A 25 13.13 6.78 2.76
CA ILE A 25 13.97 5.62 2.43
C ILE A 25 15.14 5.58 3.42
N GLU A 26 15.27 4.46 4.11
CA GLU A 26 16.41 4.14 4.94
C GLU A 26 17.28 3.10 4.23
N CYS A 27 18.55 3.41 4.04
CA CYS A 27 19.50 2.58 3.34
C CYS A 27 20.48 1.90 4.29
N LYS A 28 20.82 0.66 4.00
CA LYS A 28 21.87 -0.10 4.71
C LYS A 28 22.89 -0.64 3.72
N ASN A 29 24.05 -1.02 4.27
CA ASN A 29 25.04 -1.75 3.49
C ASN A 29 24.45 -3.08 3.01
N ILE A 30 24.85 -3.53 1.81
CA ILE A 30 24.35 -4.74 1.14
C ILE A 30 24.45 -6.02 2.00
N HIS A 31 25.40 -6.07 2.92
CA HIS A 31 25.60 -7.21 3.82
C HIS A 31 24.74 -7.14 5.10
N LYS A 32 23.93 -6.10 5.28
CA LYS A 32 23.07 -5.95 6.46
C LYS A 32 21.63 -6.32 6.14
N ASP A 33 20.98 -7.00 7.10
CA ASP A 33 19.57 -7.30 7.04
C ASP A 33 18.73 -6.01 7.09
N LEU A 34 17.66 -5.97 6.30
CA LEU A 34 16.67 -4.88 6.30
C LEU A 34 15.99 -4.71 7.66
N LYS A 35 15.92 -5.75 8.47
CA LYS A 35 15.40 -5.69 9.84
C LYS A 35 16.21 -4.72 10.70
N ASN A 36 17.52 -4.61 10.48
CA ASN A 36 18.34 -3.61 11.16
C ASN A 36 17.96 -2.17 10.78
N ALA A 37 17.54 -1.92 9.53
CA ALA A 37 17.05 -0.61 9.12
C ALA A 37 15.76 -0.24 9.87
N TYR A 38 14.88 -1.24 10.06
CA TYR A 38 13.64 -1.06 10.80
C TYR A 38 13.90 -0.82 12.30
N GLU A 39 14.57 -1.76 12.98
CA GLU A 39 14.70 -1.77 14.44
C GLU A 39 15.59 -0.65 14.97
N LYS A 40 16.70 -0.35 14.29
CA LYS A 40 17.70 0.60 14.79
C LYS A 40 17.48 2.03 14.33
N ASN A 41 17.01 2.23 13.09
CA ASN A 41 16.91 3.56 12.52
C ASN A 41 15.47 4.03 12.42
N PHE A 42 14.61 3.30 11.71
CA PHE A 42 13.24 3.72 11.52
C PHE A 42 12.47 3.82 12.85
N SER A 43 12.65 2.85 13.78
CA SER A 43 12.04 2.93 15.11
C SER A 43 12.54 4.13 15.90
N ASP A 44 13.87 4.37 15.92
CA ASP A 44 14.45 5.56 16.58
C ASP A 44 13.91 6.87 15.97
N TYR A 45 13.74 6.95 14.66
CA TYR A 45 13.20 8.15 14.02
C TYR A 45 11.72 8.39 14.34
N LYS A 46 10.92 7.35 14.49
CA LYS A 46 9.54 7.49 14.96
C LYS A 46 9.45 8.11 16.34
N ASP A 47 10.39 7.78 17.21
CA ASP A 47 10.42 8.26 18.58
C ASP A 47 11.05 9.66 18.69
N THR A 48 12.06 9.96 17.88
CA THR A 48 12.88 11.19 18.02
C THR A 48 12.46 12.33 17.10
N ILE A 49 11.86 12.03 15.94
CA ILE A 49 11.40 13.01 14.94
C ILE A 49 10.01 12.64 14.39
N PRO A 50 9.00 12.37 15.25
CA PRO A 50 7.68 11.87 14.82
C PRO A 50 6.97 12.80 13.84
N HIS A 51 7.13 14.11 14.00
CA HIS A 51 6.50 15.13 13.14
C HIS A 51 6.90 15.00 11.66
N PHE A 52 8.09 14.45 11.37
CA PHE A 52 8.54 14.20 9.99
C PHE A 52 7.62 13.23 9.24
N PHE A 53 6.97 12.32 9.98
CA PHE A 53 6.12 11.28 9.40
C PHE A 53 4.64 11.68 9.29
N ASN A 54 4.24 12.88 9.72
CA ASN A 54 2.83 13.32 9.69
C ASN A 54 2.19 13.23 8.29
N HIS A 55 2.98 13.49 7.25
CA HIS A 55 2.50 13.43 5.86
C HIS A 55 3.08 12.24 5.07
N ASN A 56 3.86 11.38 5.73
CA ASN A 56 4.52 10.27 5.05
C ASN A 56 3.50 9.30 4.44
N ALA A 57 3.69 8.96 3.17
CA ALA A 57 2.88 7.97 2.47
C ALA A 57 3.50 6.58 2.55
N ILE A 58 4.78 6.45 2.23
CA ILE A 58 5.49 5.19 2.06
C ILE A 58 6.81 5.23 2.81
N ILE A 59 7.08 4.18 3.57
CA ILE A 59 8.38 3.87 4.16
C ILE A 59 9.04 2.80 3.29
N MET A 60 10.29 3.03 2.88
CA MET A 60 11.11 2.06 2.16
C MET A 60 12.37 1.75 2.97
N LEU A 61 12.66 0.47 3.12
CA LEU A 61 13.88 -0.04 3.73
C LEU A 61 14.68 -0.75 2.64
N ALA A 62 15.94 -0.36 2.44
CA ALA A 62 16.76 -0.87 1.34
C ALA A 62 18.19 -1.18 1.80
N ASN A 63 18.86 -2.11 1.11
CA ASN A 63 20.27 -2.43 1.33
C ASN A 63 21.10 -2.52 0.03
N GLY A 64 20.59 -1.92 -1.05
CA GLY A 64 21.24 -1.92 -2.36
C GLY A 64 20.92 -3.14 -3.23
N ASP A 65 20.64 -4.31 -2.66
CA ASP A 65 20.18 -5.51 -3.34
C ASP A 65 18.66 -5.67 -3.21
N LYS A 66 18.18 -5.67 -1.97
CA LYS A 66 16.78 -5.87 -1.62
C LYS A 66 16.15 -4.59 -1.09
N ALA A 67 14.85 -4.48 -1.26
CA ALA A 67 14.07 -3.44 -0.63
C ALA A 67 12.67 -3.94 -0.25
N LYS A 68 12.12 -3.35 0.80
CA LYS A 68 10.74 -3.57 1.26
C LYS A 68 10.05 -2.25 1.51
N ILE A 69 8.75 -2.22 1.27
CA ILE A 69 7.91 -1.06 1.59
C ILE A 69 6.87 -1.40 2.65
N GLY A 70 6.49 -0.39 3.39
CA GLY A 70 5.45 -0.45 4.41
C GLY A 70 4.93 0.94 4.75
N SER A 71 4.07 1.01 5.75
CA SER A 71 3.53 2.25 6.30
C SER A 71 4.17 2.58 7.64
N ILE A 72 3.92 3.80 8.13
CA ILE A 72 4.38 4.23 9.46
C ILE A 72 3.83 3.36 10.61
N THR A 73 2.67 2.74 10.42
CA THR A 73 2.04 1.85 11.40
C THR A 73 2.41 0.38 11.23
N SER A 74 3.12 0.02 10.15
CA SER A 74 3.48 -1.37 9.86
C SER A 74 4.56 -1.89 10.82
N GLY A 75 4.36 -3.08 11.40
CA GLY A 75 5.44 -3.88 11.95
C GLY A 75 6.33 -4.43 10.82
N PHE A 76 7.58 -4.84 11.12
CA PHE A 76 8.52 -5.31 10.08
C PHE A 76 7.96 -6.46 9.24
N ASP A 77 7.19 -7.36 9.85
CA ASP A 77 6.58 -8.51 9.15
C ASP A 77 5.52 -8.09 8.10
N HIS A 78 5.04 -6.87 8.20
CA HIS A 78 4.10 -6.28 7.24
C HIS A 78 4.80 -5.47 6.14
N PHE A 79 6.13 -5.28 6.23
CA PHE A 79 6.90 -4.74 5.12
C PHE A 79 7.03 -5.80 4.03
N HIS A 80 6.69 -5.44 2.80
CA HIS A 80 6.64 -6.37 1.68
C HIS A 80 7.49 -5.92 0.50
N GLU A 81 7.84 -6.89 -0.32
CA GLU A 81 8.63 -6.72 -1.53
C GLU A 81 7.74 -6.34 -2.73
N TRP A 82 8.33 -5.67 -3.70
CA TRP A 82 7.70 -5.41 -4.99
C TRP A 82 8.41 -6.25 -6.05
N LYS A 83 7.78 -7.33 -6.49
CA LYS A 83 8.46 -8.40 -7.27
C LYS A 83 8.25 -8.30 -8.77
N ARG A 84 7.18 -7.60 -9.21
CA ARG A 84 6.76 -7.56 -10.61
C ARG A 84 6.36 -6.15 -11.01
N LEU A 85 6.65 -5.77 -12.24
CA LEU A 85 6.16 -4.53 -12.85
C LEU A 85 4.85 -4.80 -13.62
N SER A 86 4.67 -6.02 -14.14
CA SER A 86 3.46 -6.52 -14.81
C SER A 86 3.12 -7.95 -14.33
N GLU A 87 1.89 -8.40 -14.59
CA GLU A 87 1.47 -9.77 -14.25
C GLU A 87 2.26 -10.85 -15.01
N SER A 88 2.78 -10.53 -16.19
CA SER A 88 3.56 -11.45 -17.03
C SER A 88 5.02 -11.61 -16.56
N ASP A 89 5.49 -10.74 -15.67
CA ASP A 89 6.88 -10.80 -15.21
C ASP A 89 7.12 -12.02 -14.31
N PRO A 90 8.32 -12.64 -14.38
CA PRO A 90 8.63 -13.83 -13.59
C PRO A 90 8.69 -13.60 -12.08
N GLY A 91 8.79 -12.33 -11.66
CA GLY A 91 8.91 -11.95 -10.25
C GLY A 91 10.36 -12.02 -9.76
N VAL A 92 10.95 -10.84 -9.57
CA VAL A 92 12.33 -10.69 -9.06
C VAL A 92 12.32 -9.81 -7.82
N VAL A 93 12.88 -10.34 -6.72
CA VAL A 93 13.10 -9.56 -5.51
C VAL A 93 14.37 -8.74 -5.70
N SER A 94 14.20 -7.47 -6.03
CA SER A 94 15.32 -6.54 -6.15
C SER A 94 14.90 -5.13 -5.78
N MET A 95 15.87 -4.33 -5.32
CA MET A 95 15.66 -2.90 -5.08
C MET A 95 15.28 -2.18 -6.38
N GLU A 96 15.88 -2.58 -7.51
CA GLU A 96 15.59 -1.99 -8.82
C GLU A 96 14.13 -2.18 -9.23
N THR A 97 13.60 -3.41 -9.10
CA THR A 97 12.20 -3.72 -9.40
C THR A 97 11.26 -2.90 -8.52
N LEU A 98 11.58 -2.78 -7.24
CA LEU A 98 10.78 -1.98 -6.31
C LEU A 98 10.80 -0.49 -6.68
N LEU A 99 11.96 0.08 -6.96
CA LEU A 99 12.09 1.49 -7.38
C LEU A 99 11.32 1.75 -8.68
N LYS A 100 11.45 0.90 -9.69
CA LYS A 100 10.71 1.01 -10.96
C LYS A 100 9.20 0.88 -10.77
N GLY A 101 8.77 -0.01 -9.89
CA GLY A 101 7.35 -0.27 -9.64
C GLY A 101 6.67 0.77 -8.75
N VAL A 102 7.36 1.31 -7.75
CA VAL A 102 6.77 2.21 -6.76
C VAL A 102 7.16 3.67 -6.98
N CYS A 103 8.44 3.94 -7.31
CA CYS A 103 8.94 5.32 -7.43
C CYS A 103 8.76 5.92 -8.84
N ASN A 104 8.22 5.19 -9.80
CA ASN A 104 7.73 5.77 -11.05
C ASN A 104 6.65 6.80 -10.71
N LYS A 105 6.70 7.99 -11.32
CA LYS A 105 5.80 9.11 -11.00
C LYS A 105 4.33 8.74 -11.09
N HIS A 106 3.93 8.03 -12.14
CA HIS A 106 2.53 7.61 -12.33
C HIS A 106 2.10 6.61 -11.26
N ASN A 107 2.92 5.58 -11.02
CA ASN A 107 2.62 4.57 -10.03
C ASN A 107 2.61 5.15 -8.61
N PHE A 108 3.57 6.03 -8.29
CA PHE A 108 3.66 6.66 -6.98
C PHE A 108 2.39 7.46 -6.65
N ILE A 109 1.95 8.30 -7.60
CA ILE A 109 0.72 9.09 -7.44
C ILE A 109 -0.51 8.19 -7.39
N ASP A 110 -0.58 7.16 -8.23
CA ASP A 110 -1.68 6.21 -8.20
C ASP A 110 -1.74 5.43 -6.87
N ILE A 111 -0.58 5.01 -6.35
CA ILE A 111 -0.50 4.37 -5.03
C ILE A 111 -0.94 5.33 -3.93
N PHE A 112 -0.45 6.56 -3.95
CA PHE A 112 -0.78 7.57 -2.96
C PHE A 112 -2.29 7.88 -2.92
N GLU A 113 -2.90 8.05 -4.09
CA GLU A 113 -4.31 8.43 -4.20
C GLU A 113 -5.28 7.27 -3.96
N ASN A 114 -4.94 6.06 -4.41
CA ASN A 114 -5.92 4.98 -4.57
C ASN A 114 -5.59 3.70 -3.79
N PHE A 115 -4.37 3.57 -3.25
CA PHE A 115 -3.86 2.33 -2.69
C PHE A 115 -3.27 2.48 -1.29
N ILE A 116 -3.68 3.52 -0.60
CA ILE A 116 -3.46 3.72 0.84
C ILE A 116 -4.84 3.91 1.47
N VAL A 117 -5.14 3.12 2.50
CA VAL A 117 -6.35 3.27 3.30
C VAL A 117 -5.99 3.24 4.78
N PHE A 118 -6.86 3.85 5.59
CA PHE A 118 -6.77 3.78 7.04
C PHE A 118 -7.87 2.85 7.52
N ASP A 119 -7.50 1.86 8.32
CA ASP A 119 -8.40 0.86 8.87
C ASP A 119 -8.44 0.99 10.40
N ASP A 120 -9.61 1.22 10.96
CA ASP A 120 -9.87 1.32 12.40
C ASP A 120 -10.69 0.14 12.97
N SER A 121 -10.93 -0.89 12.16
CA SER A 121 -11.76 -2.05 12.52
C SER A 121 -11.34 -2.77 13.80
N THR A 122 -10.10 -2.58 14.24
CA THR A 122 -9.54 -3.18 15.48
C THR A 122 -9.50 -2.21 16.65
N GLY A 123 -10.08 -1.01 16.54
CA GLY A 123 -10.07 0.04 17.55
C GLY A 123 -8.78 0.87 17.60
N LYS A 124 -7.78 0.54 16.78
CA LYS A 124 -6.59 1.34 16.56
C LYS A 124 -6.44 1.58 15.07
N GLN A 125 -6.39 2.85 14.68
CA GLN A 125 -6.20 3.20 13.28
C GLN A 125 -4.83 2.73 12.78
N ILE A 126 -4.84 1.91 11.74
CA ILE A 126 -3.65 1.46 11.03
C ILE A 126 -3.69 1.93 9.59
N LYS A 127 -2.53 2.27 9.05
CA LYS A 127 -2.35 2.65 7.66
C LYS A 127 -1.96 1.44 6.84
N ILE A 128 -2.82 1.04 5.92
CA ILE A 128 -2.63 -0.10 5.02
C ILE A 128 -2.07 0.41 3.69
N LEU A 129 -0.93 -0.12 3.29
CA LEU A 129 -0.31 0.10 2.00
C LEU A 129 -0.52 -1.12 1.11
N VAL A 130 -0.85 -0.88 -0.15
CA VAL A 130 -1.08 -1.93 -1.16
C VAL A 130 0.15 -2.82 -1.35
N LYS A 131 -0.08 -4.13 -1.50
CA LYS A 131 0.94 -5.10 -1.91
C LYS A 131 1.04 -5.18 -3.44
N ASN A 132 2.20 -5.61 -3.96
CA ASN A 132 2.46 -5.69 -5.40
C ASN A 132 1.36 -6.42 -6.19
N HIS A 133 0.97 -7.63 -5.76
CA HIS A 133 -0.07 -8.40 -6.42
C HIS A 133 -1.47 -7.74 -6.36
N GLN A 134 -1.77 -7.01 -5.29
CA GLN A 134 -3.02 -6.25 -5.18
C GLN A 134 -3.03 -5.07 -6.15
N TYR A 135 -1.92 -4.33 -6.23
CA TYR A 135 -1.77 -3.20 -7.15
C TYR A 135 -1.97 -3.63 -8.62
N LEU A 136 -1.26 -4.67 -9.03
CA LEU A 136 -1.37 -5.20 -10.40
C LEU A 136 -2.77 -5.72 -10.68
N GLY A 137 -3.32 -6.57 -9.82
CA GLY A 137 -4.64 -7.16 -10.01
C GLY A 137 -5.76 -6.14 -10.03
N VAL A 138 -5.77 -5.17 -9.11
CA VAL A 138 -6.80 -4.11 -9.10
C VAL A 138 -6.70 -3.25 -10.36
N ASN A 139 -5.50 -2.85 -10.79
CA ASN A 139 -5.33 -2.07 -12.01
C ASN A 139 -5.76 -2.83 -13.26
N GLN A 140 -5.55 -4.15 -13.29
CA GLN A 140 -6.03 -5.00 -14.36
C GLN A 140 -7.56 -5.05 -14.43
N VAL A 141 -8.24 -5.13 -13.27
CA VAL A 141 -9.71 -5.08 -13.21
C VAL A 141 -10.23 -3.69 -13.63
N ILE A 142 -9.57 -2.60 -13.24
CA ILE A 142 -9.90 -1.24 -13.68
C ILE A 142 -9.78 -1.13 -15.21
N THR A 143 -8.70 -1.63 -15.79
CA THR A 143 -8.51 -1.66 -17.25
C THR A 143 -9.63 -2.46 -17.92
N ALA A 144 -9.99 -3.60 -17.36
CA ALA A 144 -11.08 -4.43 -17.87
C ALA A 144 -12.46 -3.73 -17.81
N LEU A 145 -12.69 -2.96 -16.75
CA LEU A 145 -13.93 -2.20 -16.55
C LEU A 145 -14.07 -1.05 -17.57
N THR A 146 -12.96 -0.44 -17.95
CA THR A 146 -12.93 0.70 -18.88
C THR A 146 -12.74 0.31 -20.34
N ASP A 147 -12.51 -0.96 -20.65
CA ASP A 147 -12.34 -1.47 -22.02
C ASP A 147 -13.68 -1.61 -22.74
N PRO A 148 -13.96 -0.80 -23.78
CA PRO A 148 -15.22 -0.86 -24.52
C PRO A 148 -15.43 -2.18 -25.30
N GLN A 149 -14.34 -2.92 -25.56
CA GLN A 149 -14.37 -4.16 -26.35
C GLN A 149 -14.66 -5.40 -25.49
N ARG A 150 -14.57 -5.28 -24.16
CA ARG A 150 -14.90 -6.40 -23.28
C ARG A 150 -16.38 -6.68 -23.22
N GLN A 151 -16.71 -7.95 -23.08
CA GLN A 151 -18.10 -8.39 -22.90
C GLN A 151 -18.72 -7.70 -21.68
N LYS A 152 -19.80 -6.97 -21.89
CA LYS A 152 -20.52 -6.27 -20.81
C LYS A 152 -20.86 -7.26 -19.69
N GLY A 153 -20.50 -6.88 -18.47
CA GLY A 153 -20.82 -7.60 -17.25
C GLY A 153 -19.81 -8.68 -16.80
N LYS A 154 -18.69 -8.89 -17.53
CA LYS A 154 -17.66 -9.86 -17.12
C LYS A 154 -16.28 -9.19 -17.03
N LEU A 155 -15.80 -8.94 -15.80
CA LEU A 155 -14.49 -8.33 -15.56
C LEU A 155 -13.36 -9.35 -15.46
N GLY A 156 -13.65 -10.58 -15.01
CA GLY A 156 -12.67 -11.65 -14.86
C GLY A 156 -12.71 -12.31 -13.48
N VAL A 157 -11.67 -13.06 -13.17
CA VAL A 157 -11.47 -13.73 -11.89
C VAL A 157 -10.23 -13.19 -11.23
N PHE A 158 -10.37 -12.74 -9.97
CA PHE A 158 -9.28 -12.27 -9.13
C PHE A 158 -8.89 -13.41 -8.17
N TRP A 159 -7.86 -14.16 -8.53
CA TRP A 159 -7.43 -15.33 -7.77
C TRP A 159 -6.10 -15.06 -7.07
N HIS A 160 -6.12 -15.10 -5.75
CA HIS A 160 -4.93 -14.99 -4.89
C HIS A 160 -4.99 -16.02 -3.76
N THR A 161 -3.84 -16.35 -3.20
CA THR A 161 -3.73 -17.28 -2.07
C THR A 161 -4.55 -16.82 -0.86
N GLN A 162 -4.89 -17.74 0.02
CA GLN A 162 -5.55 -17.42 1.29
C GLN A 162 -4.69 -16.44 2.10
N SER A 163 -5.31 -15.56 2.86
CA SER A 163 -4.65 -14.54 3.70
C SER A 163 -3.77 -13.51 2.95
N SER A 164 -3.92 -13.41 1.63
CA SER A 164 -3.17 -12.45 0.81
C SER A 164 -3.69 -11.00 0.88
N GLY A 165 -4.81 -10.77 1.60
CA GLY A 165 -5.44 -9.46 1.73
C GLY A 165 -6.49 -9.15 0.66
N LYS A 166 -7.24 -10.16 0.19
CA LYS A 166 -8.29 -10.00 -0.83
C LYS A 166 -9.34 -8.97 -0.46
N SER A 167 -9.74 -8.87 0.83
CA SER A 167 -10.70 -7.87 1.30
C SER A 167 -10.19 -6.43 1.06
N TYR A 168 -8.92 -6.17 1.33
CA TYR A 168 -8.32 -4.86 0.99
C TYR A 168 -8.22 -4.63 -0.52
N SER A 169 -8.02 -5.67 -1.33
CA SER A 169 -8.07 -5.52 -2.79
C SER A 169 -9.45 -5.06 -3.26
N MET A 170 -10.53 -5.56 -2.64
CA MET A 170 -11.90 -5.10 -2.91
C MET A 170 -12.08 -3.64 -2.49
N VAL A 171 -11.60 -3.25 -1.30
CA VAL A 171 -11.63 -1.86 -0.82
C VAL A 171 -10.88 -0.93 -1.78
N PHE A 172 -9.66 -1.28 -2.20
CA PHE A 172 -8.89 -0.50 -3.18
C PHE A 172 -9.62 -0.36 -4.51
N PHE A 173 -10.20 -1.46 -5.02
CA PHE A 173 -10.96 -1.44 -6.26
C PHE A 173 -12.16 -0.51 -6.16
N THR A 174 -13.00 -0.67 -5.14
CA THR A 174 -14.19 0.15 -4.91
C THR A 174 -13.84 1.63 -4.80
N SER A 175 -12.84 1.96 -3.97
CA SER A 175 -12.38 3.34 -3.77
C SER A 175 -11.83 3.94 -5.07
N LYS A 176 -11.07 3.17 -5.84
CA LYS A 176 -10.50 3.64 -7.12
C LYS A 176 -11.57 3.86 -8.18
N VAL A 177 -12.58 2.99 -8.27
CA VAL A 177 -13.73 3.18 -9.16
C VAL A 177 -14.44 4.50 -8.84
N HIS A 178 -14.76 4.73 -7.56
CA HIS A 178 -15.39 5.98 -7.14
C HIS A 178 -14.59 7.24 -7.47
N ARG A 179 -13.27 7.18 -7.33
CA ARG A 179 -12.40 8.36 -7.55
C ARG A 179 -12.09 8.65 -9.00
N LYS A 180 -11.93 7.59 -9.82
CA LYS A 180 -11.33 7.72 -11.16
C LYS A 180 -12.30 7.43 -12.28
N ILE A 181 -13.38 6.72 -12.03
CA ILE A 181 -14.35 6.34 -13.06
C ILE A 181 -15.63 7.12 -12.80
N GLY A 182 -16.00 7.99 -13.72
CA GLY A 182 -17.24 8.76 -13.63
C GLY A 182 -18.48 7.84 -13.67
N GLY A 183 -19.52 8.19 -12.93
CA GLY A 183 -20.76 7.45 -12.84
C GLY A 183 -21.23 7.23 -11.41
N ASN A 184 -22.42 6.63 -11.27
CA ASN A 184 -22.97 6.23 -9.98
C ASN A 184 -22.96 4.71 -9.90
N TYR A 185 -22.06 4.16 -9.08
CA TYR A 185 -21.87 2.72 -8.94
C TYR A 185 -22.39 2.22 -7.61
N THR A 186 -23.14 1.11 -7.66
CA THR A 186 -23.48 0.31 -6.48
C THR A 186 -22.67 -0.97 -6.51
N PHE A 187 -22.03 -1.31 -5.40
CA PHE A 187 -21.26 -2.54 -5.25
C PHE A 187 -22.04 -3.54 -4.41
N LEU A 188 -22.28 -4.72 -4.94
CA LEU A 188 -22.87 -5.84 -4.24
C LEU A 188 -21.82 -6.93 -4.04
N ILE A 189 -21.53 -7.25 -2.79
CA ILE A 189 -20.57 -8.30 -2.40
C ILE A 189 -21.38 -9.50 -1.92
N CYS A 190 -21.25 -10.63 -2.61
CA CYS A 190 -21.92 -11.88 -2.25
C CYS A 190 -20.88 -12.85 -1.68
N THR A 191 -21.16 -13.41 -0.52
CA THR A 191 -20.33 -14.43 0.14
C THR A 191 -21.15 -15.68 0.38
N ASP A 192 -20.49 -16.83 0.51
CA ASP A 192 -21.10 -18.13 0.78
C ASP A 192 -21.08 -18.50 2.27
N ARG A 193 -20.47 -17.64 3.12
CA ARG A 193 -20.26 -17.94 4.55
C ARG A 193 -20.45 -16.68 5.41
N GLU A 194 -21.15 -16.81 6.52
CA GLU A 194 -21.46 -15.72 7.45
C GLU A 194 -20.20 -15.11 8.11
N ASP A 195 -19.21 -15.96 8.46
CA ASP A 195 -17.95 -15.49 9.03
C ASP A 195 -17.16 -14.61 8.04
N LEU A 196 -17.17 -14.97 6.75
CA LEU A 196 -16.53 -14.22 5.69
C LEU A 196 -17.28 -12.91 5.42
N ASP A 197 -18.60 -12.93 5.42
CA ASP A 197 -19.44 -11.73 5.29
C ASP A 197 -19.11 -10.71 6.40
N THR A 198 -19.13 -11.17 7.65
CA THR A 198 -18.78 -10.33 8.80
C THR A 198 -17.36 -9.75 8.70
N GLN A 199 -16.38 -10.55 8.24
CA GLN A 199 -15.00 -10.10 8.06
C GLN A 199 -14.89 -9.03 6.98
N ILE A 200 -15.52 -9.23 5.83
CA ILE A 200 -15.50 -8.28 4.71
C ILE A 200 -16.19 -6.98 5.12
N TYR A 201 -17.38 -7.09 5.73
CA TYR A 201 -18.11 -5.91 6.22
C TYR A 201 -17.25 -5.08 7.19
N LYS A 202 -16.62 -5.70 8.20
CA LYS A 202 -15.72 -5.01 9.13
C LYS A 202 -14.56 -4.30 8.42
N THR A 203 -13.98 -4.94 7.42
CA THR A 203 -12.89 -4.33 6.65
C THR A 203 -13.37 -3.10 5.86
N PHE A 204 -14.54 -3.19 5.23
CA PHE A 204 -15.11 -2.06 4.48
C PHE A 204 -15.52 -0.90 5.39
N ALA A 205 -16.19 -1.20 6.50
CA ALA A 205 -16.58 -0.20 7.49
C ALA A 205 -15.35 0.46 8.14
N GLY A 206 -14.36 -0.34 8.56
CA GLY A 206 -13.11 0.16 9.13
C GLY A 206 -12.29 1.04 8.18
N CYS A 207 -12.43 0.82 6.87
CA CYS A 207 -11.82 1.68 5.85
C CYS A 207 -12.71 2.87 5.41
N GLY A 208 -13.88 3.06 6.02
CA GLY A 208 -14.82 4.15 5.68
C GLY A 208 -15.43 4.03 4.28
N VAL A 209 -15.55 2.81 3.74
CA VAL A 209 -16.11 2.55 2.40
C VAL A 209 -17.55 2.03 2.48
N ALA A 210 -17.98 1.53 3.62
CA ALA A 210 -19.36 1.17 3.90
C ALA A 210 -19.87 2.00 5.09
N ASP A 211 -21.15 2.41 5.04
CA ASP A 211 -21.78 3.07 6.15
C ASP A 211 -21.95 2.10 7.34
N ASN A 212 -21.77 2.62 8.55
CA ASN A 212 -21.98 1.87 9.79
C ASN A 212 -23.46 1.68 10.14
N ASP A 213 -24.38 2.16 9.31
CA ASP A 213 -25.81 2.03 9.53
C ASP A 213 -26.29 0.62 9.14
N LYS A 214 -26.62 -0.15 10.15
CA LYS A 214 -27.45 -1.35 10.03
C LYS A 214 -28.88 -0.98 10.30
#